data_bf9b4d916ab54ffad235767b7775c1e0
#
_entry.id   bf9b4d916ab54ffad235767b7775c1e0
#
_cell.length_a   1.000
_cell.length_b   1.000
_cell.length_c   1.000
_cell.angle_alpha   90.00
_cell.angle_beta   90.00
_cell.angle_gamma   90.00
#
_symmetry.space_group_name_H-M   'P 1'
#
loop_
_entity.id
_entity.type
_entity.pdbx_description
1 polymer ?
#
loop_
_entity_poly.entity_id
_entity_poly.type
_entity_poly.pdbx_seq_one_letter_code
_entity_poly.pdbx_strand_id
1 'polypeptide(L)'
;WRADRPQKGRYREFYQCDVDVIGSRSLMNEVELIRIVKEVFDKLHIRTVLKMNNRKILYGIAETIGYADKMIDITVAIDKMEKIGLEAVNAELIERGIDAEAVARLRPILELEGDNMTKLSKLEEVIGASETGRKGIEEMRTIFGYVEALNEQCNIELDLSLARGLNYYTGAIFEV
;
A
#
# COMPACT_ATOMS: atom_id res chain seq x y z
N TRP A 1 -20.03 12.07 11.99
CA TRP A 1 -20.74 11.15 12.91
C TRP A 1 -20.74 9.74 12.33
N ARG A 2 -20.42 8.74 13.12
CA ARG A 2 -20.43 7.32 12.72
C ARG A 2 -21.18 6.48 13.74
N ALA A 3 -21.87 5.44 13.30
CA ALA A 3 -22.59 4.49 14.16
C ALA A 3 -21.66 3.44 14.81
N ASP A 4 -20.37 3.72 14.86
CA ASP A 4 -19.36 2.81 15.40
C ASP A 4 -19.52 2.60 16.92
N ARG A 5 -19.07 1.44 17.40
CA ARG A 5 -18.96 1.20 18.85
C ARG A 5 -17.85 2.09 19.42
N PRO A 6 -18.15 3.00 20.36
CA PRO A 6 -17.15 3.89 20.93
C PRO A 6 -16.10 3.11 21.72
N GLN A 7 -14.85 3.54 21.60
CA GLN A 7 -13.73 3.02 22.40
C GLN A 7 -12.67 4.13 22.53
N LYS A 8 -11.62 3.90 23.32
CA LYS A 8 -10.55 4.89 23.48
C LYS A 8 -9.96 5.27 22.11
N GLY A 9 -9.95 6.57 21.79
CA GLY A 9 -9.47 7.09 20.50
C GLY A 9 -10.45 6.95 19.33
N ARG A 10 -11.64 6.36 19.54
CA ARG A 10 -12.65 6.18 18.49
C ARG A 10 -14.01 6.68 18.99
N TYR A 11 -14.37 7.87 18.56
CA TYR A 11 -15.60 8.54 18.96
C TYR A 11 -16.66 8.48 17.85
N ARG A 12 -17.93 8.63 18.19
CA ARG A 12 -19.04 8.72 17.22
C ARG A 12 -19.11 10.08 16.56
N GLU A 13 -18.60 11.11 17.21
CA GLU A 13 -18.52 12.49 16.73
C GLU A 13 -17.06 12.92 16.70
N PHE A 14 -16.60 13.38 15.55
CA PHE A 14 -15.23 13.84 15.34
C PHE A 14 -15.17 14.73 14.09
N TYR A 15 -14.12 15.53 13.98
CA TYR A 15 -13.80 16.26 12.77
C TYR A 15 -12.97 15.39 11.83
N GLN A 16 -13.24 15.53 10.54
CA GLN A 16 -12.46 14.91 9.48
C GLN A 16 -12.09 16.01 8.47
N CYS A 17 -10.84 15.99 8.02
CA CYS A 17 -10.37 16.85 6.94
C CYS A 17 -10.11 15.96 5.74
N ASP A 18 -10.68 16.33 4.61
CA ASP A 18 -10.54 15.61 3.34
C ASP A 18 -9.88 16.53 2.31
N VAL A 19 -9.07 15.95 1.44
CA VAL A 19 -8.46 16.64 0.30
C VAL A 19 -8.68 15.79 -0.94
N ASP A 20 -9.27 16.41 -1.96
CA ASP A 20 -9.55 15.76 -3.24
C ASP A 20 -8.91 16.55 -4.38
N VAL A 21 -8.35 15.84 -5.37
CA VAL A 21 -7.84 16.41 -6.61
C VAL A 21 -8.64 15.84 -7.77
N ILE A 22 -9.29 16.69 -8.56
CA ILE A 22 -10.17 16.28 -9.66
C ILE A 22 -9.64 16.85 -10.99
N GLY A 23 -9.78 16.05 -12.06
CA GLY A 23 -9.49 16.50 -13.42
C GLY A 23 -8.04 16.35 -13.88
N SER A 24 -7.17 15.71 -13.07
CA SER A 24 -5.78 15.42 -13.44
C SER A 24 -5.44 13.95 -13.26
N ARG A 25 -4.59 13.41 -14.15
CA ARG A 25 -4.00 12.07 -14.04
C ARG A 25 -2.49 12.12 -13.75
N SER A 26 -1.98 13.29 -13.43
CA SER A 26 -0.57 13.47 -13.12
C SER A 26 -0.22 12.88 -11.77
N LEU A 27 0.86 12.11 -11.69
CA LEU A 27 1.40 11.60 -10.43
C LEU A 27 1.98 12.70 -9.51
N MET A 28 2.05 13.95 -10.00
CA MET A 28 2.31 15.10 -9.14
C MET A 28 1.21 15.34 -8.11
N ASN A 29 -0.01 14.87 -8.36
CA ASN A 29 -1.10 14.95 -7.38
C ASN A 29 -0.78 14.14 -6.12
N GLU A 30 -0.20 12.95 -6.29
CA GLU A 30 0.26 12.10 -5.18
C GLU A 30 1.36 12.81 -4.39
N VAL A 31 2.29 13.47 -5.07
CA VAL A 31 3.36 14.25 -4.42
C VAL A 31 2.77 15.44 -3.65
N GLU A 32 1.78 16.12 -4.19
CA GLU A 32 1.09 17.21 -3.50
C GLU A 32 0.38 16.72 -2.23
N LEU A 33 -0.28 15.55 -2.29
CA LEU A 33 -0.88 14.92 -1.11
C LEU A 33 0.17 14.57 -0.05
N ILE A 34 1.33 14.03 -0.45
CA ILE A 34 2.47 13.75 0.44
C ILE A 34 2.93 15.05 1.14
N ARG A 35 3.05 16.15 0.41
CA ARG A 35 3.45 17.46 0.96
C ARG A 35 2.41 18.00 1.94
N ILE A 36 1.12 17.86 1.63
CA ILE A 36 0.04 18.27 2.54
C ILE A 36 0.12 17.48 3.85
N VAL A 37 0.26 16.15 3.78
CA VAL A 37 0.42 15.29 4.96
C VAL A 37 1.63 15.75 5.78
N LYS A 38 2.79 15.91 5.15
CA LYS A 38 4.00 16.38 5.82
C LYS A 38 3.79 17.72 6.52
N GLU A 39 3.26 18.72 5.81
CA GLU A 39 3.06 20.07 6.36
C GLU A 39 2.09 20.07 7.55
N VAL A 40 1.01 19.29 7.48
CA VAL A 40 0.05 19.16 8.59
C VAL A 40 0.71 18.58 9.83
N PHE A 41 1.45 17.47 9.70
CA PHE A 41 2.06 16.82 10.87
C PHE A 41 3.28 17.59 11.39
N ASP A 42 4.01 18.29 10.54
CA ASP A 42 5.08 19.20 10.98
C ASP A 42 4.51 20.34 11.84
N LYS A 43 3.39 20.96 11.42
CA LYS A 43 2.69 22.00 12.22
C LYS A 43 2.13 21.47 13.53
N LEU A 44 1.74 20.21 13.57
CA LEU A 44 1.27 19.55 14.79
C LEU A 44 2.43 19.04 15.68
N HIS A 45 3.69 19.15 15.22
CA HIS A 45 4.88 18.61 15.89
C HIS A 45 4.80 17.09 16.14
N ILE A 46 4.17 16.35 15.22
CA ILE A 46 4.03 14.91 15.28
C ILE A 46 4.94 14.27 14.22
N ARG A 47 5.86 13.41 14.66
CA ARG A 47 6.68 12.64 13.75
C ARG A 47 5.88 11.47 13.19
N THR A 48 5.89 11.32 11.88
CA THR A 48 5.13 10.28 11.16
C THR A 48 6.01 9.53 10.18
N VAL A 49 5.54 8.34 9.82
CA VAL A 49 5.98 7.59 8.65
C VAL A 49 4.79 7.53 7.69
N LEU A 50 5.01 7.90 6.44
CA LEU A 50 4.02 7.76 5.39
C LEU A 50 4.25 6.43 4.68
N LYS A 51 3.41 5.44 4.97
CA LYS A 51 3.41 4.17 4.27
C LYS A 51 2.69 4.30 2.94
N MET A 52 3.27 3.73 1.90
CA MET A 52 2.72 3.76 0.55
C MET A 52 2.76 2.38 -0.09
N ASN A 53 1.75 2.10 -0.89
CA ASN A 53 1.71 0.97 -1.81
C ASN A 53 0.93 1.37 -3.08
N ASN A 54 0.79 0.44 -4.02
CA ASN A 54 -0.01 0.65 -5.23
C ASN A 54 -0.91 -0.57 -5.49
N ARG A 55 -2.19 -0.32 -5.76
CA ARG A 55 -3.17 -1.37 -6.06
C ARG A 55 -2.74 -2.26 -7.24
N LYS A 56 -2.05 -1.67 -8.22
CA LYS A 56 -1.55 -2.39 -9.39
C LYS A 56 -0.40 -3.35 -9.03
N ILE A 57 0.44 -2.99 -8.05
CA ILE A 57 1.47 -3.91 -7.52
C ILE A 57 0.80 -5.10 -6.86
N LEU A 58 -0.20 -4.88 -6.01
CA LEU A 58 -0.96 -5.95 -5.36
C LEU A 58 -1.65 -6.88 -6.38
N TYR A 59 -2.20 -6.30 -7.45
CA TYR A 59 -2.76 -7.08 -8.54
C TYR A 59 -1.69 -7.91 -9.26
N GLY A 60 -0.53 -7.31 -9.56
CA GLY A 60 0.60 -8.00 -10.19
C GLY A 60 1.12 -9.17 -9.35
N ILE A 61 1.15 -9.02 -8.02
CA ILE A 61 1.48 -10.10 -7.09
C ILE A 61 0.46 -11.24 -7.21
N ALA A 62 -0.84 -10.93 -7.15
CA ALA A 62 -1.91 -11.92 -7.26
C ALA A 62 -1.88 -12.65 -8.61
N GLU A 63 -1.62 -11.93 -9.71
CA GLU A 63 -1.48 -12.50 -11.05
C GLU A 63 -0.27 -13.43 -11.15
N THR A 64 0.88 -13.03 -10.60
CA THR A 64 2.12 -13.81 -10.64
C THR A 64 2.02 -15.12 -9.87
N ILE A 65 1.28 -15.14 -8.76
CA ILE A 65 1.04 -16.40 -8.03
C ILE A 65 -0.10 -17.24 -8.61
N GLY A 66 -0.79 -16.75 -9.65
CA GLY A 66 -1.85 -17.46 -10.39
C GLY A 66 -3.26 -17.26 -9.83
N TYR A 67 -3.49 -16.26 -8.99
CA TYR A 67 -4.75 -16.02 -8.28
C TYR A 67 -5.27 -14.60 -8.46
N ALA A 68 -5.20 -14.05 -9.67
CA ALA A 68 -5.70 -12.72 -9.99
C ALA A 68 -7.19 -12.52 -9.65
N ASP A 69 -8.01 -13.58 -9.81
CA ASP A 69 -9.42 -13.62 -9.48
C ASP A 69 -9.69 -13.55 -7.97
N LYS A 70 -8.72 -13.93 -7.14
CA LYS A 70 -8.77 -13.88 -5.67
C LYS A 70 -8.01 -12.70 -5.07
N MET A 71 -7.70 -11.68 -5.86
CA MET A 71 -6.96 -10.51 -5.39
C MET A 71 -7.57 -9.89 -4.12
N ILE A 72 -8.90 -9.86 -3.99
CA ILE A 72 -9.59 -9.32 -2.82
C ILE A 72 -9.28 -10.14 -1.57
N ASP A 73 -9.36 -11.47 -1.68
CA ASP A 73 -9.07 -12.38 -0.57
C ASP A 73 -7.62 -12.25 -0.12
N ILE A 74 -6.69 -12.14 -1.07
CA ILE A 74 -5.26 -11.94 -0.82
C ILE A 74 -5.04 -10.61 -0.09
N THR A 75 -5.61 -9.51 -0.59
CA THR A 75 -5.42 -8.19 0.00
C THR A 75 -6.05 -8.07 1.40
N VAL A 76 -7.21 -8.69 1.63
CA VAL A 76 -7.86 -8.73 2.96
C VAL A 76 -7.02 -9.52 3.97
N ALA A 77 -6.38 -10.60 3.54
CA ALA A 77 -5.51 -11.37 4.42
C ALA A 77 -4.20 -10.59 4.73
N ILE A 78 -3.57 -10.01 3.71
CA ILE A 78 -2.33 -9.23 3.85
C ILE A 78 -2.54 -8.00 4.75
N ASP A 79 -3.66 -7.28 4.64
CA ASP A 79 -3.99 -6.11 5.47
C ASP A 79 -4.04 -6.41 6.98
N LYS A 80 -4.13 -7.68 7.35
CA LYS A 80 -4.08 -8.11 8.74
C LYS A 80 -2.67 -8.46 9.23
N MET A 81 -1.67 -8.49 8.33
CA MET A 81 -0.35 -9.04 8.62
C MET A 81 0.31 -8.41 9.86
N GLU A 82 0.21 -7.09 10.02
CA GLU A 82 0.74 -6.39 11.19
C GLU A 82 0.08 -6.82 12.52
N LYS A 83 -1.17 -7.29 12.47
CA LYS A 83 -1.97 -7.64 13.65
C LYS A 83 -1.84 -9.10 14.05
N ILE A 84 -1.84 -10.00 13.06
CA ILE A 84 -1.91 -11.45 13.30
C ILE A 84 -0.62 -12.18 12.94
N GLY A 85 0.31 -11.51 12.27
CA GLY A 85 1.59 -12.07 11.82
C GLY A 85 1.48 -12.90 10.54
N LEU A 86 2.62 -13.12 9.89
CA LEU A 86 2.70 -13.76 8.58
C LEU A 86 2.18 -15.20 8.58
N GLU A 87 2.47 -15.98 9.60
CA GLU A 87 2.03 -17.39 9.68
C GLU A 87 0.48 -17.52 9.73
N ALA A 88 -0.18 -16.62 10.46
CA ALA A 88 -1.64 -16.59 10.50
C ALA A 88 -2.24 -16.11 9.17
N VAL A 89 -1.57 -15.18 8.48
CA VAL A 89 -1.96 -14.75 7.12
C VAL A 89 -1.83 -15.91 6.14
N ASN A 90 -0.74 -16.68 6.20
CA ASN A 90 -0.55 -17.85 5.35
C ASN A 90 -1.65 -18.90 5.55
N ALA A 91 -2.02 -19.18 6.81
CA ALA A 91 -3.12 -20.08 7.13
C ALA A 91 -4.47 -19.58 6.58
N GLU A 92 -4.77 -18.28 6.76
CA GLU A 92 -5.99 -17.66 6.22
C GLU A 92 -6.04 -17.74 4.69
N LEU A 93 -4.91 -17.52 4.00
CA LEU A 93 -4.84 -17.63 2.53
C LEU A 93 -5.14 -19.05 2.05
N ILE A 94 -4.63 -20.07 2.74
CA ILE A 94 -4.92 -21.48 2.45
C ILE A 94 -6.40 -21.79 2.68
N GLU A 95 -7.00 -21.31 3.77
CA GLU A 95 -8.43 -21.47 4.03
C GLU A 95 -9.31 -20.82 2.95
N ARG A 96 -8.83 -19.72 2.35
CA ARG A 96 -9.50 -19.06 1.22
C ARG A 96 -9.27 -19.75 -0.12
N GLY A 97 -8.58 -20.89 -0.11
CA GLY A 97 -8.36 -21.74 -1.28
C GLY A 97 -7.24 -21.27 -2.19
N ILE A 98 -6.22 -20.64 -1.62
CA ILE A 98 -4.93 -20.39 -2.29
C ILE A 98 -4.01 -21.55 -1.91
N ASP A 99 -3.41 -22.23 -2.88
CA ASP A 99 -2.58 -23.38 -2.60
C ASP A 99 -1.28 -23.02 -1.86
N ALA A 100 -0.73 -23.99 -1.16
CA ALA A 100 0.47 -23.80 -0.33
C ALA A 100 1.71 -23.36 -1.16
N GLU A 101 1.79 -23.74 -2.44
CA GLU A 101 2.88 -23.35 -3.32
C GLU A 101 2.78 -21.87 -3.65
N ALA A 102 1.58 -21.37 -3.98
CA ALA A 102 1.34 -19.95 -4.21
C ALA A 102 1.60 -19.11 -2.95
N VAL A 103 1.20 -19.58 -1.77
CA VAL A 103 1.50 -18.93 -0.48
C VAL A 103 3.02 -18.90 -0.24
N ALA A 104 3.74 -19.98 -0.53
CA ALA A 104 5.20 -20.01 -0.41
C ALA A 104 5.89 -19.00 -1.35
N ARG A 105 5.34 -18.76 -2.55
CA ARG A 105 5.83 -17.73 -3.49
C ARG A 105 5.52 -16.31 -3.03
N LEU A 106 4.42 -16.10 -2.31
CA LEU A 106 4.03 -14.80 -1.77
C LEU A 106 4.93 -14.35 -0.61
N ARG A 107 5.37 -15.29 0.24
CA ARG A 107 6.14 -15.01 1.45
C ARG A 107 7.37 -14.09 1.21
N PRO A 108 8.33 -14.43 0.31
CA PRO A 108 9.52 -13.61 0.10
C PRO A 108 9.19 -12.19 -0.45
N ILE A 109 8.02 -12.02 -1.07
CA ILE A 109 7.55 -10.72 -1.54
C ILE A 109 7.12 -9.85 -0.36
N LEU A 110 6.39 -10.42 0.59
CA LEU A 110 5.90 -9.71 1.78
C LEU A 110 7.03 -9.40 2.78
N GLU A 111 8.09 -10.19 2.77
CA GLU A 111 9.29 -10.02 3.61
C GLU A 111 10.40 -9.20 2.93
N LEU A 112 10.11 -8.49 1.83
CA LEU A 112 11.11 -7.67 1.13
C LEU A 112 11.67 -6.57 2.04
N GLU A 113 12.98 -6.60 2.25
CA GLU A 113 13.72 -5.61 3.02
C GLU A 113 14.59 -4.71 2.12
N GLY A 114 14.92 -3.53 2.63
CA GLY A 114 15.74 -2.53 1.98
C GLY A 114 15.02 -1.20 1.83
N ASP A 115 15.69 -0.25 1.17
CA ASP A 115 15.07 1.03 0.80
C ASP A 115 13.98 0.85 -0.28
N ASN A 116 13.23 1.91 -0.52
CA ASN A 116 12.10 1.88 -1.45
C ASN A 116 12.50 1.46 -2.87
N MET A 117 13.65 1.93 -3.36
CA MET A 117 14.11 1.63 -4.72
C MET A 117 14.61 0.19 -4.83
N THR A 118 15.27 -0.32 -3.80
CA THR A 118 15.68 -1.73 -3.70
C THR A 118 14.45 -2.66 -3.68
N LYS A 119 13.44 -2.34 -2.88
CA LYS A 119 12.16 -3.07 -2.85
C LYS A 119 11.49 -3.08 -4.22
N LEU A 120 11.40 -1.93 -4.92
CA LEU A 120 10.82 -1.85 -6.26
C LEU A 120 11.59 -2.64 -7.30
N SER A 121 12.91 -2.68 -7.22
CA SER A 121 13.75 -3.46 -8.14
C SER A 121 13.56 -4.96 -7.96
N LYS A 122 13.51 -5.44 -6.72
CA LYS A 122 13.21 -6.84 -6.42
C LYS A 122 11.78 -7.22 -6.83
N LEU A 123 10.81 -6.33 -6.64
CA LEU A 123 9.45 -6.53 -7.11
C LEU A 123 9.39 -6.68 -8.64
N GLU A 124 10.14 -5.87 -9.38
CA GLU A 124 10.17 -5.95 -10.83
C GLU A 124 10.69 -7.30 -11.34
N GLU A 125 11.69 -7.88 -10.65
CA GLU A 125 12.18 -9.23 -10.97
C GLU A 125 11.09 -10.30 -10.81
N VAL A 126 10.18 -10.13 -9.83
CA VAL A 126 9.14 -11.11 -9.51
C VAL A 126 7.87 -10.89 -10.32
N ILE A 127 7.36 -9.65 -10.36
CA ILE A 127 6.06 -9.33 -10.97
C ILE A 127 6.17 -8.59 -12.30
N GLY A 128 7.36 -8.41 -12.85
CA GLY A 128 7.60 -7.65 -14.10
C GLY A 128 6.96 -8.29 -15.34
N ALA A 129 6.57 -9.56 -15.30
CA ALA A 129 5.79 -10.21 -16.35
C ALA A 129 4.32 -9.72 -16.37
N SER A 130 3.79 -9.25 -15.24
CA SER A 130 2.47 -8.62 -15.16
C SER A 130 2.53 -7.20 -15.71
N GLU A 131 1.78 -6.89 -16.77
CA GLU A 131 1.70 -5.54 -17.32
C GLU A 131 1.16 -4.55 -16.29
N THR A 132 0.12 -4.95 -15.58
CA THR A 132 -0.48 -4.14 -14.49
C THR A 132 0.49 -3.94 -13.34
N GLY A 133 1.18 -4.99 -12.90
CA GLY A 133 2.20 -4.93 -11.84
C GLY A 133 3.35 -4.00 -12.18
N ARG A 134 3.90 -4.12 -13.39
CA ARG A 134 4.96 -3.24 -13.90
C ARG A 134 4.54 -1.77 -13.91
N LYS A 135 3.31 -1.49 -14.38
CA LYS A 135 2.78 -0.13 -14.35
C LYS A 135 2.69 0.44 -12.93
N GLY A 136 2.31 -0.38 -11.95
CA GLY A 136 2.31 0.02 -10.55
C GLY A 136 3.70 0.36 -10.03
N ILE A 137 4.72 -0.42 -10.40
CA ILE A 137 6.13 -0.15 -10.07
C ILE A 137 6.61 1.16 -10.71
N GLU A 138 6.31 1.38 -11.99
CA GLU A 138 6.66 2.61 -12.71
C GLU A 138 6.03 3.85 -12.06
N GLU A 139 4.77 3.77 -11.65
CA GLU A 139 4.07 4.85 -10.93
C GLU A 139 4.76 5.16 -9.59
N MET A 140 5.09 4.14 -8.80
CA MET A 140 5.77 4.33 -7.51
C MET A 140 7.18 4.91 -7.69
N ARG A 141 7.96 4.43 -8.67
CA ARG A 141 9.27 5.02 -9.01
C ARG A 141 9.15 6.49 -9.40
N THR A 142 8.13 6.83 -10.17
CA THR A 142 7.89 8.22 -10.61
C THR A 142 7.56 9.10 -9.41
N ILE A 143 6.70 8.67 -8.51
CA ILE A 143 6.35 9.42 -7.30
C ILE A 143 7.58 9.63 -6.42
N PHE A 144 8.34 8.57 -6.12
CA PHE A 144 9.55 8.67 -5.31
C PHE A 144 10.62 9.56 -5.97
N GLY A 145 10.78 9.47 -7.30
CA GLY A 145 11.68 10.35 -8.05
C GLY A 145 11.29 11.82 -7.98
N TYR A 146 10.00 12.13 -8.00
CA TYR A 146 9.53 13.51 -7.83
C TYR A 146 9.75 14.02 -6.41
N VAL A 147 9.48 13.19 -5.39
CA VAL A 147 9.74 13.55 -3.99
C VAL A 147 11.23 13.85 -3.76
N GLU A 148 12.11 13.02 -4.30
CA GLU A 148 13.56 13.22 -4.25
C GLU A 148 13.99 14.50 -4.98
N ALA A 149 13.52 14.71 -6.21
CA ALA A 149 13.84 15.90 -7.01
C ALA A 149 13.38 17.21 -6.36
N LEU A 150 12.29 17.19 -5.62
CA LEU A 150 11.78 18.32 -4.84
C LEU A 150 12.48 18.48 -3.49
N ASN A 151 13.41 17.56 -3.15
CA ASN A 151 14.10 17.52 -1.86
C ASN A 151 13.14 17.56 -0.65
N GLU A 152 12.01 16.88 -0.79
CA GLU A 152 11.02 16.79 0.29
C GLU A 152 11.53 15.85 1.39
N GLN A 153 11.80 16.43 2.56
CA GLN A 153 12.23 15.70 3.76
C GLN A 153 11.03 14.97 4.40
N CYS A 154 10.56 13.90 3.76
CA CYS A 154 9.45 13.11 4.22
C CYS A 154 9.90 11.65 4.45
N ASN A 155 9.54 11.08 5.59
CA ASN A 155 9.81 9.67 5.86
C ASN A 155 8.74 8.82 5.16
N ILE A 156 9.08 8.31 3.99
CA ILE A 156 8.17 7.52 3.14
C ILE A 156 8.69 6.09 3.06
N GLU A 157 7.81 5.13 3.28
CA GLU A 157 8.11 3.70 3.20
C GLU A 157 7.17 2.99 2.22
N LEU A 158 7.76 2.24 1.27
CA LEU A 158 7.02 1.26 0.48
C LEU A 158 6.70 0.06 1.39
N ASP A 159 5.41 -0.11 1.68
CA ASP A 159 4.91 -1.17 2.56
C ASP A 159 3.93 -2.07 1.81
N LEU A 160 4.38 -3.27 1.48
CA LEU A 160 3.57 -4.24 0.72
C LEU A 160 2.44 -4.86 1.53
N SER A 161 2.48 -4.72 2.87
CA SER A 161 1.38 -5.12 3.76
C SER A 161 0.22 -4.14 3.73
N LEU A 162 0.46 -2.91 3.28
CA LEU A 162 -0.60 -1.90 3.10
C LEU A 162 -1.46 -2.27 1.88
N ALA A 163 -2.49 -3.07 2.10
CA ALA A 163 -3.28 -3.65 1.03
C ALA A 163 -4.69 -3.06 0.89
N ARG A 164 -5.26 -2.51 1.96
CA ARG A 164 -6.62 -1.93 1.99
C ARG A 164 -7.66 -2.74 1.21
N GLY A 165 -8.53 -3.45 1.90
CA GLY A 165 -9.52 -4.37 1.31
C GLY A 165 -10.65 -3.72 0.48
N LEU A 166 -10.61 -2.41 0.24
CA LEU A 166 -11.66 -1.67 -0.46
C LEU A 166 -11.39 -1.61 -1.96
N ASN A 167 -12.40 -1.94 -2.76
CA ASN A 167 -12.29 -2.06 -4.22
C ASN A 167 -12.23 -0.73 -4.99
N TYR A 168 -12.42 0.42 -4.33
CA TYR A 168 -12.42 1.70 -5.03
C TYR A 168 -11.01 2.29 -5.25
N TYR A 169 -9.98 1.77 -4.59
CA TYR A 169 -8.60 2.15 -4.88
C TYR A 169 -8.13 1.55 -6.20
N THR A 170 -7.51 2.36 -7.07
CA THR A 170 -7.03 1.94 -8.39
C THR A 170 -5.54 2.19 -8.64
N GLY A 171 -4.90 3.00 -7.79
CA GLY A 171 -3.52 3.44 -7.90
C GLY A 171 -2.79 3.41 -6.57
N ALA A 172 -2.07 4.49 -6.26
CA ALA A 172 -1.35 4.66 -5.01
C ALA A 172 -2.28 4.64 -3.79
N ILE A 173 -1.79 4.05 -2.71
CA ILE A 173 -2.46 3.93 -1.41
C ILE A 173 -1.54 4.56 -0.38
N PHE A 174 -2.10 5.34 0.54
CA PHE A 174 -1.38 6.06 1.59
C PHE A 174 -1.94 5.70 2.97
N GLU A 175 -1.03 5.57 3.94
CA GLU A 175 -1.34 5.48 5.36
C GLU A 175 -0.28 6.22 6.18
N VAL A 176 -0.72 6.95 7.19
CA VAL A 176 0.16 7.74 8.06
C VAL A 176 0.14 7.19 9.46
#